data_65083d0e906531008192b4089b345d77
#
_entry.id   65083d0e906531008192b4089b345d77
#
_cell.length_a   1.000
_cell.length_b   1.000
_cell.length_c   1.000
_cell.angle_alpha   90.00
_cell.angle_beta   90.00
_cell.angle_gamma   90.00
#
_symmetry.space_group_name_H-M   'P 1'
#
loop_
_entity.id
_entity.type
_entity.pdbx_description
1 polymer ?
#
loop_
_entity_poly.entity_id
_entity_poly.type
_entity_poly.pdbx_seq_one_letter_code
_entity_poly.pdbx_strand_id
1 'polypeptide(L)'
;MPILSPVETPEAYPPPFEPEDDWLEPPPRPIRPLSGIWMWGGRLTWLSGLILALSAFMDWYAGGGQGVTTAVIGWHTGALGKLVFFIGLAVLGIVALRESGIELPATVPESLVVIALGSLSTIFVLIRLISIPDTFFGWRGRGIGIFISLIASLLVIAAGLLRAGEEL
;
A
#
# COMPACT_ATOMS: atom_id res chain seq x y z
N MET A 1 45.01 14.13 86.67
CA MET A 1 45.14 13.33 85.43
C MET A 1 43.78 13.42 84.71
N PRO A 2 43.70 14.16 83.66
CA PRO A 2 42.47 14.20 82.84
C PRO A 2 42.40 13.00 81.93
N ILE A 3 41.31 12.27 81.97
CA ILE A 3 40.97 11.13 81.16
C ILE A 3 40.60 11.67 79.75
N LEU A 4 41.39 11.34 78.72
CA LEU A 4 41.08 11.68 77.39
C LEU A 4 39.92 10.79 76.89
N SER A 5 38.83 11.46 76.52
CA SER A 5 37.66 10.84 75.87
C SER A 5 38.08 10.20 74.53
N PRO A 6 37.52 9.03 74.17
CA PRO A 6 37.81 8.48 72.86
C PRO A 6 37.26 9.39 71.78
N VAL A 7 38.10 9.64 70.74
CA VAL A 7 37.70 10.35 69.55
C VAL A 7 36.74 9.46 68.80
N GLU A 8 35.52 9.89 68.71
CA GLU A 8 34.54 9.26 67.81
C GLU A 8 35.02 9.39 66.36
N THR A 9 35.32 8.27 65.74
CA THR A 9 35.56 8.24 64.31
C THR A 9 34.29 8.69 63.57
N PRO A 10 34.35 9.66 62.65
CA PRO A 10 33.18 10.03 61.87
C PRO A 10 32.67 8.82 61.10
N GLU A 11 31.38 8.53 61.26
CA GLU A 11 30.68 7.50 60.51
C GLU A 11 31.00 7.66 59.01
N ALA A 12 31.48 6.57 58.39
CA ALA A 12 31.76 6.55 56.99
C ALA A 12 30.48 6.95 56.24
N TYR A 13 30.56 8.07 55.53
CA TYR A 13 29.51 8.51 54.64
C TYR A 13 29.13 7.35 53.72
N PRO A 14 27.81 6.99 53.57
CA PRO A 14 27.42 5.98 52.64
C PRO A 14 27.91 6.42 51.25
N PRO A 15 28.39 5.48 50.41
CA PRO A 15 28.85 5.84 49.10
C PRO A 15 27.77 6.60 48.33
N PRO A 16 28.14 7.64 47.57
CA PRO A 16 27.16 8.37 46.79
C PRO A 16 26.34 7.36 45.99
N PHE A 17 25.03 7.53 46.01
CA PHE A 17 24.11 6.72 45.24
C PHE A 17 24.57 6.80 43.78
N GLU A 18 25.25 5.79 43.29
CA GLU A 18 25.46 5.65 41.85
C GLU A 18 24.07 5.41 41.28
N PRO A 19 23.54 6.35 40.45
CA PRO A 19 22.30 6.06 39.74
C PRO A 19 22.57 4.84 38.90
N GLU A 20 21.89 3.75 39.21
CA GLU A 20 21.90 2.58 38.35
C GLU A 20 21.52 3.05 36.93
N ASP A 21 22.46 2.91 35.98
CA ASP A 21 22.27 3.29 34.57
C ASP A 21 21.20 2.43 33.88
N ASP A 22 20.41 1.69 34.65
CA ASP A 22 19.34 0.79 34.21
C ASP A 22 18.21 1.52 33.42
N TRP A 23 18.17 2.85 33.51
CA TRP A 23 17.22 3.67 32.73
C TRP A 23 17.82 4.26 31.44
N LEU A 24 19.11 3.97 31.18
CA LEU A 24 19.76 4.35 29.94
C LEU A 24 19.64 3.27 28.84
N GLU A 25 19.30 2.04 29.18
CA GLU A 25 18.93 1.08 28.19
C GLU A 25 17.51 1.36 27.70
N PRO A 26 17.35 1.77 26.42
CA PRO A 26 16.02 1.87 25.85
C PRO A 26 15.36 0.51 25.98
N PRO A 27 14.07 0.47 26.41
CA PRO A 27 13.37 -0.80 26.55
C PRO A 27 13.56 -1.62 25.28
N PRO A 28 13.85 -2.94 25.41
CA PRO A 28 14.06 -3.79 24.24
C PRO A 28 12.86 -3.59 23.32
N ARG A 29 13.16 -3.09 22.12
CA ARG A 29 12.11 -2.85 21.11
C ARG A 29 11.36 -4.17 20.95
N PRO A 30 10.03 -4.19 21.11
CA PRO A 30 9.30 -5.40 20.92
C PRO A 30 9.64 -5.91 19.52
N ILE A 31 10.32 -7.05 19.45
CA ILE A 31 10.56 -7.76 18.19
C ILE A 31 9.17 -8.19 17.76
N ARG A 32 8.51 -7.35 16.93
CA ARG A 32 7.27 -7.74 16.28
C ARG A 32 7.64 -8.95 15.42
N PRO A 33 7.07 -10.13 15.66
CA PRO A 33 7.25 -11.22 14.74
C PRO A 33 6.69 -10.72 13.42
N LEU A 34 7.59 -10.44 12.45
CA LEU A 34 7.21 -10.18 11.08
C LEU A 34 6.60 -11.49 10.57
N SER A 35 5.33 -11.72 10.87
CA SER A 35 4.58 -12.81 10.28
C SER A 35 4.66 -12.57 8.77
N GLY A 36 5.13 -13.58 8.02
CA GLY A 36 5.44 -13.45 6.60
C GLY A 36 4.31 -12.89 5.73
N ILE A 37 3.06 -12.91 6.22
CA ILE A 37 1.87 -12.33 5.57
C ILE A 37 1.99 -10.81 5.42
N TRP A 38 2.52 -10.11 6.42
CA TRP A 38 2.62 -8.65 6.42
C TRP A 38 3.71 -8.12 5.48
N MET A 39 4.78 -8.88 5.26
CA MET A 39 5.79 -8.53 4.24
C MET A 39 5.24 -8.53 2.80
N TRP A 40 4.07 -9.13 2.58
CA TRP A 40 3.46 -9.23 1.25
C TRP A 40 2.67 -7.97 0.86
N GLY A 41 2.24 -7.14 1.82
CA GLY A 41 1.44 -5.95 1.56
C GLY A 41 2.10 -5.00 0.55
N GLY A 42 3.37 -4.67 0.74
CA GLY A 42 4.11 -3.80 -0.18
C GLY A 42 4.31 -4.42 -1.58
N ARG A 43 4.68 -5.70 -1.64
CA ARG A 43 4.85 -6.43 -2.91
C ARG A 43 3.53 -6.59 -3.66
N LEU A 44 2.44 -6.87 -2.93
CA LEU A 44 1.12 -6.98 -3.50
C LEU A 44 0.64 -5.64 -4.07
N THR A 45 0.87 -4.53 -3.35
CA THR A 45 0.54 -3.19 -3.84
C THR A 45 1.27 -2.87 -5.14
N TRP A 46 2.58 -3.13 -5.19
CA TRP A 46 3.38 -2.91 -6.39
C TRP A 46 2.90 -3.75 -7.56
N LEU A 47 2.73 -5.07 -7.34
CA LEU A 47 2.32 -5.99 -8.39
C LEU A 47 0.91 -5.69 -8.91
N SER A 48 -0.05 -5.45 -8.00
CA SER A 48 -1.42 -5.13 -8.38
C SER A 48 -1.54 -3.78 -9.10
N GLY A 49 -0.78 -2.76 -8.68
CA GLY A 49 -0.70 -1.47 -9.35
C GLY A 49 -0.11 -1.59 -10.76
N LEU A 50 0.93 -2.41 -10.93
CA LEU A 50 1.54 -2.69 -12.22
C LEU A 50 0.56 -3.42 -13.17
N ILE A 51 -0.08 -4.49 -12.69
CA ILE A 51 -1.06 -5.24 -13.47
C ILE A 51 -2.23 -4.32 -13.84
N LEU A 52 -2.69 -3.47 -12.93
CA LEU A 52 -3.77 -2.52 -13.19
C LEU A 52 -3.39 -1.53 -14.29
N ALA A 53 -2.19 -0.96 -14.24
CA ALA A 53 -1.70 -0.05 -15.29
C ALA A 53 -1.59 -0.76 -16.65
N LEU A 54 -0.97 -1.95 -16.70
CA LEU A 54 -0.80 -2.71 -17.92
C LEU A 54 -2.13 -3.19 -18.50
N SER A 55 -3.11 -3.51 -17.66
CA SER A 55 -4.42 -3.97 -18.10
C SER A 55 -5.19 -2.95 -18.95
N ALA A 56 -4.86 -1.65 -18.83
CA ALA A 56 -5.41 -0.61 -19.69
C ALA A 56 -4.98 -0.72 -21.16
N PHE A 57 -3.88 -1.42 -21.43
CA PHE A 57 -3.40 -1.71 -22.78
C PHE A 57 -3.83 -3.09 -23.29
N MET A 58 -4.53 -3.85 -22.49
CA MET A 58 -5.11 -5.12 -22.90
C MET A 58 -6.48 -4.91 -23.53
N ASP A 59 -6.96 -5.92 -24.25
CA ASP A 59 -8.26 -5.88 -24.93
C ASP A 59 -9.42 -5.87 -23.93
N TRP A 60 -10.10 -4.75 -23.85
CA TRP A 60 -11.29 -4.59 -23.00
C TRP A 60 -12.56 -5.03 -23.71
N TYR A 61 -12.58 -4.87 -25.04
CA TYR A 61 -13.70 -5.30 -25.90
C TYR A 61 -13.17 -6.09 -27.07
N ALA A 62 -13.88 -7.16 -27.42
CA ALA A 62 -13.64 -7.96 -28.60
C ALA A 62 -14.87 -7.93 -29.48
N GLY A 63 -14.73 -7.47 -30.72
CA GLY A 63 -15.77 -7.46 -31.76
C GLY A 63 -15.58 -8.61 -32.74
N GLY A 64 -16.63 -9.37 -33.01
CA GLY A 64 -16.67 -10.37 -34.09
C GLY A 64 -17.53 -9.86 -35.25
N GLY A 65 -16.91 -9.32 -36.29
CA GLY A 65 -17.53 -9.10 -37.60
C GLY A 65 -17.02 -10.14 -38.60
N GLN A 66 -17.73 -10.36 -39.73
CA GLN A 66 -17.29 -11.31 -40.72
C GLN A 66 -15.84 -11.01 -41.17
N GLY A 67 -14.90 -11.82 -40.69
CA GLY A 67 -13.54 -11.89 -41.22
C GLY A 67 -12.45 -11.10 -40.49
N VAL A 68 -12.78 -10.19 -39.53
CA VAL A 68 -11.77 -9.45 -38.77
C VAL A 68 -12.17 -9.37 -37.29
N THR A 69 -11.41 -10.04 -36.45
CA THR A 69 -11.50 -9.85 -34.99
C THR A 69 -10.78 -8.55 -34.67
N THR A 70 -11.53 -7.48 -34.43
CA THR A 70 -10.96 -6.21 -33.93
C THR A 70 -11.07 -6.19 -32.43
N ALA A 71 -9.95 -6.03 -31.75
CA ALA A 71 -9.88 -5.85 -30.32
C ALA A 71 -9.67 -4.36 -30.00
N VAL A 72 -10.37 -3.83 -28.99
CA VAL A 72 -10.15 -2.47 -28.52
C VAL A 72 -9.53 -2.50 -27.14
N ILE A 73 -8.32 -1.94 -27.06
CA ILE A 73 -7.59 -1.80 -25.82
C ILE A 73 -8.26 -0.76 -24.90
N GLY A 74 -8.16 -0.97 -23.60
CA GLY A 74 -8.76 -0.10 -22.59
C GLY A 74 -8.45 1.39 -22.79
N TRP A 75 -7.23 1.71 -23.24
CA TRP A 75 -6.79 3.07 -23.55
C TRP A 75 -7.66 3.81 -24.58
N HIS A 76 -8.17 3.08 -25.57
CA HIS A 76 -9.01 3.63 -26.62
C HIS A 76 -10.51 3.61 -26.28
N THR A 77 -10.90 3.02 -25.16
CA THR A 77 -12.31 2.97 -24.75
C THR A 77 -12.85 4.30 -24.18
N GLY A 78 -12.03 5.35 -24.19
CA GLY A 78 -12.37 6.70 -23.73
C GLY A 78 -11.69 7.08 -22.41
N ALA A 79 -12.23 8.09 -21.74
CA ALA A 79 -11.60 8.67 -20.54
C ALA A 79 -11.42 7.68 -19.39
N LEU A 80 -12.39 6.77 -19.17
CA LEU A 80 -12.35 5.84 -18.05
C LEU A 80 -11.19 4.85 -18.14
N GLY A 81 -10.87 4.34 -19.35
CA GLY A 81 -9.71 3.45 -19.53
C GLY A 81 -8.38 4.16 -19.24
N LYS A 82 -8.27 5.43 -19.65
CA LYS A 82 -7.09 6.26 -19.31
C LYS A 82 -6.99 6.52 -17.82
N LEU A 83 -8.12 6.80 -17.14
CA LEU A 83 -8.15 7.00 -15.70
C LEU A 83 -7.68 5.75 -14.94
N VAL A 84 -8.10 4.55 -15.36
CA VAL A 84 -7.63 3.29 -14.77
C VAL A 84 -6.11 3.15 -14.88
N PHE A 85 -5.53 3.51 -16.04
CA PHE A 85 -4.08 3.54 -16.22
C PHE A 85 -3.40 4.51 -15.25
N PHE A 86 -3.87 5.75 -15.17
CA PHE A 86 -3.28 6.75 -14.28
C PHE A 86 -3.44 6.40 -12.80
N ILE A 87 -4.53 5.73 -12.42
CA ILE A 87 -4.71 5.21 -11.05
C ILE A 87 -3.67 4.12 -10.77
N GLY A 88 -3.47 3.17 -11.70
CA GLY A 88 -2.42 2.16 -11.56
C GLY A 88 -1.03 2.80 -11.41
N LEU A 89 -0.76 3.83 -12.22
CA LEU A 89 0.50 4.59 -12.14
C LEU A 89 0.62 5.37 -10.81
N ALA A 90 -0.47 5.93 -10.28
CA ALA A 90 -0.48 6.60 -8.99
C ALA A 90 -0.19 5.64 -7.85
N VAL A 91 -0.76 4.42 -7.87
CA VAL A 91 -0.44 3.36 -6.90
C VAL A 91 1.05 3.01 -6.95
N LEU A 92 1.62 2.85 -8.15
CA LEU A 92 3.07 2.62 -8.32
C LEU A 92 3.91 3.81 -7.82
N GLY A 93 3.43 5.04 -8.06
CA GLY A 93 4.07 6.26 -7.57
C GLY A 93 4.15 6.31 -6.05
N ILE A 94 3.07 5.93 -5.35
CA ILE A 94 3.06 5.85 -3.88
C ILE A 94 4.09 4.84 -3.38
N VAL A 95 4.15 3.65 -4.01
CA VAL A 95 5.16 2.65 -3.65
C VAL A 95 6.58 3.17 -3.90
N ALA A 96 6.81 3.82 -5.05
CA ALA A 96 8.12 4.39 -5.39
C ALA A 96 8.56 5.50 -4.43
N LEU A 97 7.64 6.38 -4.01
CA LEU A 97 7.92 7.42 -3.01
C LEU A 97 8.36 6.80 -1.68
N ARG A 98 7.64 5.77 -1.24
CA ARG A 98 7.97 5.05 -0.02
C ARG A 98 9.35 4.37 -0.10
N GLU A 99 9.65 3.67 -1.19
CA GLU A 99 10.94 3.03 -1.41
C GLU A 99 12.10 4.06 -1.47
N SER A 100 11.79 5.29 -1.89
CA SER A 100 12.73 6.40 -1.89
C SER A 100 12.91 7.05 -0.51
N GLY A 101 12.23 6.56 0.54
CA GLY A 101 12.28 7.12 1.88
C GLY A 101 11.48 8.43 2.06
N ILE A 102 10.65 8.77 1.08
CA ILE A 102 9.76 9.93 1.16
C ILE A 102 8.44 9.47 1.77
N GLU A 103 8.23 9.82 3.04
CA GLU A 103 6.99 9.50 3.73
C GLU A 103 5.90 10.54 3.39
N LEU A 104 4.68 10.08 3.18
CA LEU A 104 3.53 10.97 3.08
C LEU A 104 3.31 11.70 4.42
N PRO A 105 2.72 12.92 4.40
CA PRO A 105 2.38 13.61 5.63
C PRO A 105 1.57 12.72 6.57
N ALA A 106 1.92 12.71 7.86
CA ALA A 106 1.28 11.86 8.88
C ALA A 106 -0.25 12.03 8.99
N THR A 107 -0.81 13.08 8.37
CA THR A 107 -2.25 13.35 8.33
C THR A 107 -3.01 12.48 7.34
N VAL A 108 -2.32 11.83 6.39
CA VAL A 108 -2.95 11.01 5.35
C VAL A 108 -2.34 9.61 5.40
N PRO A 109 -3.04 8.63 5.99
CA PRO A 109 -2.55 7.25 6.02
C PRO A 109 -2.44 6.71 4.59
N GLU A 110 -1.28 6.16 4.27
CA GLU A 110 -0.97 5.63 2.92
C GLU A 110 -1.94 4.52 2.52
N SER A 111 -2.31 3.68 3.47
CA SER A 111 -3.27 2.59 3.29
C SER A 111 -4.63 3.08 2.78
N LEU A 112 -5.15 4.20 3.33
CA LEU A 112 -6.42 4.77 2.89
C LEU A 112 -6.35 5.31 1.47
N VAL A 113 -5.22 5.92 1.07
CA VAL A 113 -5.03 6.39 -0.31
C VAL A 113 -5.05 5.23 -1.29
N VAL A 114 -4.36 4.14 -0.98
CA VAL A 114 -4.32 2.92 -1.81
C VAL A 114 -5.72 2.30 -1.93
N ILE A 115 -6.47 2.18 -0.83
CA ILE A 115 -7.85 1.67 -0.81
C ILE A 115 -8.75 2.58 -1.66
N ALA A 116 -8.66 3.89 -1.52
CA ALA A 116 -9.45 4.86 -2.28
C ALA A 116 -9.18 4.74 -3.79
N LEU A 117 -7.91 4.67 -4.19
CA LEU A 117 -7.51 4.50 -5.59
C LEU A 117 -8.02 3.17 -6.17
N GLY A 118 -7.88 2.06 -5.42
CA GLY A 118 -8.39 0.76 -5.81
C GLY A 118 -9.91 0.76 -5.96
N SER A 119 -10.63 1.39 -5.02
CA SER A 119 -12.10 1.49 -5.06
C SER A 119 -12.56 2.33 -6.25
N LEU A 120 -11.92 3.46 -6.50
CA LEU A 120 -12.22 4.33 -7.65
C LEU A 120 -11.97 3.60 -8.97
N SER A 121 -10.86 2.87 -9.08
CA SER A 121 -10.57 2.04 -10.26
C SER A 121 -11.62 0.95 -10.45
N THR A 122 -12.02 0.26 -9.37
CA THR A 122 -13.07 -0.77 -9.42
C THR A 122 -14.38 -0.19 -9.97
N ILE A 123 -14.79 0.99 -9.50
CA ILE A 123 -16.00 1.66 -9.99
C ILE A 123 -15.89 1.96 -11.49
N PHE A 124 -14.76 2.49 -11.97
CA PHE A 124 -14.57 2.80 -13.39
C PHE A 124 -14.58 1.56 -14.26
N VAL A 125 -13.95 0.48 -13.81
CA VAL A 125 -13.95 -0.81 -14.53
C VAL A 125 -15.37 -1.40 -14.54
N LEU A 126 -16.12 -1.35 -13.43
CA LEU A 126 -17.50 -1.83 -13.36
C LEU A 126 -18.43 -1.03 -14.28
N ILE A 127 -18.30 0.30 -14.33
CA ILE A 127 -19.07 1.13 -15.27
C ILE A 127 -18.81 0.64 -16.71
N ARG A 128 -17.55 0.37 -17.08
CA ARG A 128 -17.21 -0.13 -18.42
C ARG A 128 -17.62 -1.57 -18.64
N LEU A 129 -17.65 -2.38 -17.60
CA LEU A 129 -18.13 -3.76 -17.68
C LEU A 129 -19.64 -3.82 -17.93
N ILE A 130 -20.41 -2.91 -17.33
CA ILE A 130 -21.88 -2.87 -17.47
C ILE A 130 -22.27 -2.11 -18.74
N SER A 131 -21.69 -0.93 -18.96
CA SER A 131 -22.02 -0.04 -20.08
C SER A 131 -20.95 -0.16 -21.17
N ILE A 132 -21.32 -0.82 -22.26
CA ILE A 132 -20.51 -0.85 -23.49
C ILE A 132 -20.76 0.47 -24.21
N PRO A 133 -19.74 1.24 -24.63
CA PRO A 133 -19.97 2.47 -25.39
C PRO A 133 -20.56 2.18 -26.74
N ASP A 134 -21.66 2.86 -27.09
CA ASP A 134 -22.39 2.70 -28.36
C ASP A 134 -21.57 3.08 -29.61
N THR A 135 -20.44 3.75 -29.40
CA THR A 135 -19.51 4.19 -30.46
C THR A 135 -18.83 3.05 -31.22
N PHE A 136 -18.84 1.85 -30.64
CA PHE A 136 -18.19 0.70 -31.26
C PHE A 136 -19.24 -0.30 -31.79
N PHE A 137 -19.56 -0.20 -33.06
CA PHE A 137 -20.55 -1.02 -33.70
C PHE A 137 -20.25 -2.52 -33.60
N GLY A 138 -21.24 -3.31 -33.16
CA GLY A 138 -21.18 -4.76 -33.21
C GLY A 138 -20.33 -5.44 -32.12
N TRP A 139 -19.90 -4.75 -31.09
CA TRP A 139 -19.14 -5.33 -29.98
C TRP A 139 -20.01 -6.28 -29.15
N ARG A 140 -19.83 -7.57 -29.33
CA ARG A 140 -20.62 -8.60 -28.64
C ARG A 140 -19.91 -9.22 -27.44
N GLY A 141 -18.63 -8.95 -27.26
CA GLY A 141 -17.81 -9.60 -26.24
C GLY A 141 -17.00 -8.61 -25.41
N ARG A 142 -16.87 -8.94 -24.14
CA ARG A 142 -15.91 -8.31 -23.26
C ARG A 142 -14.59 -9.01 -23.38
N GLY A 143 -13.51 -8.26 -23.61
CA GLY A 143 -12.16 -8.79 -23.68
C GLY A 143 -11.63 -9.20 -22.32
N ILE A 144 -10.58 -10.02 -22.30
CA ILE A 144 -9.98 -10.51 -21.06
C ILE A 144 -9.36 -9.39 -20.22
N GLY A 145 -8.93 -8.29 -20.85
CA GLY A 145 -8.29 -7.15 -20.20
C GLY A 145 -9.19 -6.48 -19.14
N ILE A 146 -10.50 -6.38 -19.38
CA ILE A 146 -11.42 -5.76 -18.43
C ILE A 146 -11.57 -6.59 -17.14
N PHE A 147 -11.53 -7.92 -17.25
CA PHE A 147 -11.56 -8.82 -16.10
C PHE A 147 -10.25 -8.76 -15.32
N ILE A 148 -9.12 -8.69 -16.04
CA ILE A 148 -7.80 -8.50 -15.40
C ILE A 148 -7.77 -7.17 -14.65
N SER A 149 -8.29 -6.09 -15.24
CA SER A 149 -8.41 -4.78 -14.58
C SER A 149 -9.26 -4.86 -13.31
N LEU A 150 -10.38 -5.59 -13.36
CA LEU A 150 -11.25 -5.78 -12.21
C LEU A 150 -10.54 -6.52 -11.08
N ILE A 151 -9.90 -7.64 -11.39
CA ILE A 151 -9.16 -8.42 -10.40
C ILE A 151 -8.01 -7.59 -9.83
N ALA A 152 -7.25 -6.89 -10.68
CA ALA A 152 -6.14 -6.04 -10.25
C ALA A 152 -6.62 -4.91 -9.32
N SER A 153 -7.74 -4.26 -9.62
CA SER A 153 -8.29 -3.20 -8.75
C SER A 153 -8.75 -3.74 -7.39
N LEU A 154 -9.33 -4.93 -7.34
CA LEU A 154 -9.68 -5.60 -6.08
C LEU A 154 -8.42 -6.00 -5.28
N LEU A 155 -7.36 -6.44 -5.97
CA LEU A 155 -6.08 -6.74 -5.32
C LEU A 155 -5.42 -5.46 -4.75
N VAL A 156 -5.57 -4.30 -5.41
CA VAL A 156 -5.11 -3.01 -4.86
C VAL A 156 -5.84 -2.70 -3.56
N ILE A 157 -7.17 -2.90 -3.51
CA ILE A 157 -7.95 -2.71 -2.28
C ILE A 157 -7.47 -3.67 -1.18
N ALA A 158 -7.32 -4.96 -1.50
CA ALA A 158 -6.84 -5.96 -0.56
C ALA A 158 -5.44 -5.62 -0.01
N ALA A 159 -4.54 -5.16 -0.89
CA ALA A 159 -3.20 -4.71 -0.50
C ALA A 159 -3.25 -3.50 0.44
N GLY A 160 -4.13 -2.53 0.18
CA GLY A 160 -4.36 -1.40 1.06
C GLY A 160 -4.91 -1.80 2.43
N LEU A 161 -5.85 -2.77 2.47
CA LEU A 161 -6.38 -3.30 3.72
C LEU A 161 -5.32 -4.05 4.54
N LEU A 162 -4.47 -4.84 3.90
CA LEU A 162 -3.34 -5.49 4.57
C LEU A 162 -2.41 -4.46 5.20
N ARG A 163 -2.12 -3.37 4.49
CA ARG A 163 -1.29 -2.27 5.01
C ARG A 163 -1.95 -1.53 6.17
N ALA A 164 -3.26 -1.28 6.10
CA ALA A 164 -3.99 -0.67 7.20
C ALA A 164 -3.86 -1.51 8.49
N GLY A 165 -3.81 -2.84 8.37
CA GLY A 165 -3.55 -3.73 9.50
C GLY A 165 -2.11 -3.66 10.05
N GLU A 166 -1.14 -3.14 9.27
CA GLU A 166 0.24 -2.91 9.73
C GLU A 166 0.38 -1.57 10.49
N GLU A 167 -0.47 -0.60 10.16
CA GLU A 167 -0.47 0.74 10.75
C GLU A 167 -1.17 0.81 12.12
N LEU A 168 -2.00 -0.22 12.47
CA LEU A 168 -2.72 -0.36 13.75
C LEU A 168 -1.86 -1.07 14.80
#